data_894dbfa394974a251810a56fb45e98a4
#
_entry.id   894dbfa394974a251810a56fb45e98a4
#
_cell.length_a   1.000
_cell.length_b   1.000
_cell.length_c   1.000
_cell.angle_alpha   90.00
_cell.angle_beta   90.00
_cell.angle_gamma   90.00
#
_symmetry.space_group_name_H-M   'P 1'
#
loop_
_entity.id
_entity.type
_entity.pdbx_description
1 polymer ?
#
loop_
_entity_poly.entity_id
_entity_poly.type
_entity_poly.pdbx_seq_one_letter_code
_entity_poly.pdbx_strand_id
1 'polypeptide(L)'
;MSLKLGLFAVLLFVGFEPSTEAHDINSPLRDKAGRNCCDDWDCRPAPYRMRPTGVQMFVEGRWIWVPDSTIQYRALPGDTGETDGGHWCGKFENGPGYELGYATYCAILPPNPTAISGPAFALHEGHIGSVP
;
A
#
# COMPACT_ATOMS: atom_id res chain seq x y z
N MET A 1 -33.66 -19.75 -37.29
CA MET A 1 -32.89 -20.36 -36.16
C MET A 1 -31.50 -19.74 -36.13
N SER A 2 -31.27 -18.56 -35.65
CA SER A 2 -29.89 -18.06 -35.49
C SER A 2 -29.79 -16.75 -34.72
N LEU A 3 -30.87 -16.26 -34.09
CA LEU A 3 -30.85 -14.98 -33.37
C LEU A 3 -30.58 -15.12 -31.87
N LYS A 4 -30.59 -16.33 -31.33
CA LYS A 4 -30.40 -16.58 -29.88
C LYS A 4 -28.95 -16.84 -29.47
N LEU A 5 -28.05 -17.15 -30.42
CA LEU A 5 -26.63 -17.38 -30.11
C LEU A 5 -25.79 -16.09 -30.05
N GLY A 6 -26.25 -15.01 -30.70
CA GLY A 6 -25.52 -13.73 -30.73
C GLY A 6 -25.59 -12.93 -29.45
N LEU A 7 -26.63 -13.14 -28.64
CA LEU A 7 -26.84 -12.35 -27.41
C LEU A 7 -25.99 -12.84 -26.23
N PHE A 8 -25.57 -14.10 -26.24
CA PHE A 8 -24.75 -14.68 -25.18
C PHE A 8 -23.25 -14.32 -25.30
N ALA A 9 -22.79 -14.02 -26.51
CA ALA A 9 -21.39 -13.66 -26.74
C ALA A 9 -21.06 -12.22 -26.32
N VAL A 10 -22.04 -11.33 -26.32
CA VAL A 10 -21.85 -9.90 -25.95
C VAL A 10 -21.80 -9.71 -24.44
N LEU A 11 -22.40 -10.59 -23.65
CA LEU A 11 -22.44 -10.48 -22.19
C LEU A 11 -21.15 -10.96 -21.49
N LEU A 12 -20.27 -11.66 -22.20
CA LEU A 12 -19.00 -12.16 -21.65
C LEU A 12 -17.83 -11.17 -21.78
N PHE A 13 -18.01 -10.04 -22.47
CA PHE A 13 -16.95 -9.05 -22.65
C PHE A 13 -17.03 -7.84 -21.71
N VAL A 14 -18.02 -7.76 -20.82
CA VAL A 14 -18.25 -6.60 -19.93
C VAL A 14 -17.68 -6.81 -18.53
N GLY A 15 -16.73 -7.69 -18.31
CA GLY A 15 -16.30 -8.05 -16.95
C GLY A 15 -14.82 -8.10 -16.65
N PHE A 16 -13.97 -7.63 -17.55
CA PHE A 16 -12.52 -7.54 -17.27
C PHE A 16 -12.05 -6.12 -17.52
N GLU A 17 -12.29 -5.24 -16.57
CA GLU A 17 -11.46 -4.07 -16.44
C GLU A 17 -10.21 -4.49 -15.67
N PRO A 18 -9.02 -4.53 -16.28
CA PRO A 18 -7.79 -4.69 -15.53
C PRO A 18 -7.65 -3.44 -14.66
N SER A 19 -7.52 -3.61 -13.37
CA SER A 19 -7.20 -2.55 -12.42
C SER A 19 -5.77 -2.06 -12.68
N THR A 20 -5.60 -1.23 -13.70
CA THR A 20 -4.32 -0.61 -14.09
C THR A 20 -4.05 0.70 -13.37
N GLU A 21 -4.92 1.14 -12.45
CA GLU A 21 -4.82 2.47 -11.86
C GLU A 21 -3.75 2.63 -10.77
N ALA A 22 -3.26 1.56 -10.16
CA ALA A 22 -2.27 1.68 -9.08
C ALA A 22 -0.89 2.15 -9.57
N HIS A 23 -0.57 1.95 -10.84
CA HIS A 23 0.70 2.37 -11.40
C HIS A 23 0.74 3.87 -11.75
N ASP A 24 -0.37 4.46 -12.15
CA ASP A 24 -0.40 5.81 -12.68
C ASP A 24 -0.17 6.91 -11.63
N ILE A 25 -0.73 6.77 -10.43
CA ILE A 25 -0.57 7.78 -9.38
C ILE A 25 0.83 7.83 -8.79
N ASN A 26 1.56 6.71 -8.84
CA ASN A 26 2.92 6.60 -8.34
C ASN A 26 3.98 6.88 -9.42
N SER A 27 3.60 6.89 -10.70
CA SER A 27 4.53 7.07 -11.83
C SER A 27 5.36 8.37 -11.77
N PRO A 28 4.83 9.53 -11.32
CA PRO A 28 5.61 10.76 -11.22
C PRO A 28 6.51 10.82 -9.98
N LEU A 29 6.45 9.82 -9.09
CA LEU A 29 7.22 9.85 -7.85
C LEU A 29 8.70 9.63 -8.10
N ARG A 30 9.51 10.44 -7.42
CA ARG A 30 10.96 10.33 -7.43
C ARG A 30 11.51 10.28 -6.02
N ASP A 31 12.59 9.54 -5.84
CA ASP A 31 13.32 9.52 -4.58
C ASP A 31 14.13 10.81 -4.39
N LYS A 32 14.79 10.94 -3.25
CA LYS A 32 15.61 12.12 -2.93
C LYS A 32 16.82 12.32 -3.88
N ALA A 33 17.20 11.28 -4.61
CA ALA A 33 18.27 11.32 -5.63
C ALA A 33 17.72 11.57 -7.05
N GLY A 34 16.40 11.77 -7.21
CA GLY A 34 15.75 12.03 -8.50
C GLY A 34 15.45 10.78 -9.32
N ARG A 35 15.64 9.57 -8.79
CA ARG A 35 15.33 8.32 -9.47
C ARG A 35 13.83 8.02 -9.33
N ASN A 36 13.24 7.37 -10.34
CA ASN A 36 11.85 6.97 -10.29
C ASN A 36 11.59 5.99 -9.13
N CYS A 37 10.52 6.22 -8.36
CA CYS A 37 10.09 5.28 -7.33
C CYS A 37 9.52 3.99 -7.91
N CYS A 38 8.90 4.08 -9.09
CA CYS A 38 8.20 2.98 -9.78
C CYS A 38 8.95 2.48 -11.04
N ASP A 39 10.27 2.65 -11.11
CA ASP A 39 11.08 2.17 -12.23
C ASP A 39 11.40 0.70 -12.00
N ASP A 40 10.72 -0.19 -12.73
CA ASP A 40 10.80 -1.66 -12.58
C ASP A 40 10.43 -2.20 -11.18
N TRP A 41 9.77 -1.39 -10.34
CA TRP A 41 9.41 -1.75 -8.98
C TRP A 41 7.91 -1.68 -8.76
N ASP A 42 7.41 -2.53 -7.86
CA ASP A 42 6.02 -2.48 -7.45
C ASP A 42 5.76 -1.28 -6.55
N CYS A 43 4.89 -0.38 -6.98
CA CYS A 43 4.28 0.64 -6.14
C CYS A 43 2.85 0.25 -5.83
N ARG A 44 2.46 0.29 -4.55
CA ARG A 44 1.11 -0.10 -4.12
C ARG A 44 0.68 0.65 -2.87
N PRO A 45 -0.62 0.83 -2.67
CA PRO A 45 -1.14 1.24 -1.37
C PRO A 45 -0.66 0.26 -0.29
N ALA A 46 -0.18 0.79 0.83
CA ALA A 46 0.33 -0.01 1.93
C ALA A 46 -0.01 0.67 3.26
N PRO A 47 -0.73 -0.02 4.16
CA PRO A 47 -0.95 0.48 5.50
C PRO A 47 0.38 0.79 6.18
N TYR A 48 0.41 1.82 7.01
CA TYR A 48 1.59 2.20 7.75
C TYR A 48 1.29 2.36 9.24
N ARG A 49 2.30 2.37 10.05
CA ARG A 49 2.22 2.73 11.46
C ARG A 49 3.48 3.44 11.92
N MET A 50 3.27 4.48 12.71
CA MET A 50 4.36 5.20 13.35
C MET A 50 4.79 4.43 14.62
N ARG A 51 6.09 4.34 14.84
CA ARG A 51 6.69 3.74 16.03
C ARG A 51 7.72 4.72 16.61
N PRO A 52 8.08 4.62 17.90
CA PRO A 52 9.11 5.48 18.49
C PRO A 52 10.45 5.42 17.75
N THR A 53 10.74 4.30 17.09
CA THR A 53 12.00 4.04 16.38
C THR A 53 11.89 4.18 14.86
N GLY A 54 10.77 4.70 14.31
CA GLY A 54 10.60 4.90 12.87
C GLY A 54 9.23 4.45 12.36
N VAL A 55 9.16 4.17 11.07
CA VAL A 55 7.93 3.80 10.37
C VAL A 55 7.96 2.35 9.95
N GLN A 56 6.84 1.68 10.11
CA GLN A 56 6.60 0.37 9.50
C GLN A 56 5.49 0.45 8.48
N MET A 57 5.62 -0.29 7.38
CA MET A 57 4.59 -0.48 6.38
C MET A 57 4.22 -1.94 6.25
N PHE A 58 2.93 -2.20 5.96
CA PHE A 58 2.42 -3.56 5.81
C PHE A 58 2.53 -3.98 4.34
N VAL A 59 3.46 -4.88 4.07
CA VAL A 59 3.78 -5.35 2.73
C VAL A 59 3.76 -6.87 2.71
N GLU A 60 2.99 -7.44 1.79
CA GLU A 60 2.88 -8.90 1.60
C GLU A 60 2.63 -9.69 2.88
N GLY A 61 1.70 -9.21 3.70
CA GLY A 61 1.28 -9.91 4.90
C GLY A 61 2.17 -9.70 6.13
N ARG A 62 3.14 -8.79 6.08
CA ARG A 62 4.04 -8.52 7.21
C ARG A 62 4.37 -7.04 7.37
N TRP A 63 4.65 -6.65 8.60
CA TRP A 63 5.16 -5.31 8.92
C TRP A 63 6.67 -5.26 8.71
N ILE A 64 7.10 -4.39 7.79
CA ILE A 64 8.51 -4.16 7.51
C ILE A 64 8.92 -2.76 7.97
N TRP A 65 10.15 -2.61 8.43
CA TRP A 65 10.72 -1.29 8.69
C TRP A 65 11.11 -0.64 7.36
N VAL A 66 10.72 0.62 7.20
CA VAL A 66 11.16 1.40 6.04
C VAL A 66 12.26 2.37 6.45
N PRO A 67 13.34 2.50 5.66
CA PRO A 67 14.40 3.44 5.96
C PRO A 67 13.90 4.88 5.93
N ASP A 68 14.26 5.69 6.91
CA ASP A 68 13.86 7.11 7.00
C ASP A 68 14.23 7.91 5.75
N SER A 69 15.35 7.54 5.10
CA SER A 69 15.80 8.16 3.85
C SER A 69 14.83 7.98 2.70
N THR A 70 13.97 6.97 2.73
CA THR A 70 13.00 6.65 1.67
C THR A 70 11.65 7.31 1.89
N ILE A 71 11.40 7.85 3.09
CA ILE A 71 10.10 8.40 3.48
C ILE A 71 9.88 9.78 2.84
N GLN A 72 8.71 9.95 2.25
CA GLN A 72 8.23 11.21 1.70
C GLN A 72 6.84 11.51 2.26
N TYR A 73 6.69 12.67 2.88
CA TYR A 73 5.41 13.14 3.41
C TYR A 73 4.70 13.99 2.35
N ARG A 74 3.74 13.39 1.65
CA ARG A 74 2.99 14.07 0.59
C ARG A 74 1.68 13.37 0.29
N ALA A 75 0.69 14.14 -0.15
CA ALA A 75 -0.53 13.58 -0.71
C ALA A 75 -0.27 13.12 -2.15
N LEU A 76 -0.93 12.02 -2.54
CA LEU A 76 -0.94 11.53 -3.91
C LEU A 76 -2.30 11.85 -4.54
N PRO A 77 -2.34 12.65 -5.62
CA PRO A 77 -3.57 12.85 -6.38
C PRO A 77 -4.07 11.51 -6.92
N GLY A 78 -5.35 11.21 -6.72
CA GLY A 78 -5.96 9.95 -7.14
C GLY A 78 -5.83 8.80 -6.14
N ASP A 79 -5.22 9.03 -4.96
CA ASP A 79 -5.26 8.05 -3.88
C ASP A 79 -6.69 7.84 -3.39
N THR A 80 -7.11 6.57 -3.26
CA THR A 80 -8.46 6.20 -2.82
C THR A 80 -8.64 6.25 -1.30
N GLY A 81 -7.57 6.44 -0.54
CA GLY A 81 -7.59 6.50 0.92
C GLY A 81 -7.67 5.15 1.62
N GLU A 82 -7.54 4.04 0.91
CA GLU A 82 -7.62 2.68 1.48
C GLU A 82 -6.60 2.41 2.59
N THR A 83 -5.47 3.10 2.53
CA THR A 83 -4.34 2.94 3.46
C THR A 83 -4.00 4.24 4.15
N ASP A 84 -4.98 5.15 4.30
CA ASP A 84 -4.80 6.49 4.88
C ASP A 84 -3.67 7.28 4.21
N GLY A 85 -3.47 7.08 2.90
CA GLY A 85 -2.44 7.74 2.10
C GLY A 85 -1.06 7.10 2.15
N GLY A 86 -0.94 5.90 2.71
CA GLY A 86 0.31 5.13 2.70
C GLY A 86 0.52 4.40 1.38
N HIS A 87 1.68 4.61 0.74
CA HIS A 87 2.11 3.86 -0.44
C HIS A 87 3.55 3.39 -0.29
N TRP A 88 3.80 2.17 -0.69
CA TRP A 88 5.13 1.58 -0.67
C TRP A 88 5.59 1.24 -2.08
N CYS A 89 6.80 1.65 -2.41
CA CYS A 89 7.47 1.29 -3.66
C CYS A 89 8.76 0.55 -3.32
N GLY A 90 8.88 -0.66 -3.83
CA GLY A 90 10.03 -1.49 -3.54
C GLY A 90 9.95 -2.85 -4.19
N LYS A 91 10.88 -3.70 -3.82
CA LYS A 91 10.91 -5.09 -4.27
C LYS A 91 11.34 -6.02 -3.14
N PHE A 92 11.02 -7.28 -3.30
CA PHE A 92 11.56 -8.34 -2.47
C PHE A 92 12.91 -8.78 -3.05
N GLU A 93 13.95 -8.72 -2.25
CA GLU A 93 15.29 -9.18 -2.63
C GLU A 93 15.67 -10.44 -1.85
N ASN A 94 15.86 -11.54 -2.57
CA ASN A 94 16.46 -12.76 -2.04
C ASN A 94 17.95 -12.74 -2.36
N GLY A 95 18.80 -12.61 -1.33
CA GLY A 95 20.24 -12.66 -1.53
C GLY A 95 20.97 -13.13 -0.26
N PRO A 96 22.15 -13.70 -0.37
CA PRO A 96 22.98 -14.04 0.79
C PRO A 96 23.32 -12.74 1.55
N GLY A 97 22.90 -12.65 2.80
CA GLY A 97 23.08 -11.47 3.65
C GLY A 97 21.84 -10.60 3.84
N TYR A 98 20.75 -10.87 3.14
CA TYR A 98 19.45 -10.25 3.38
C TYR A 98 18.53 -11.26 4.05
N GLU A 99 18.34 -11.15 5.36
CA GLU A 99 17.27 -11.84 6.04
C GLU A 99 15.94 -11.28 5.55
N LEU A 100 15.24 -11.98 4.63
CA LEU A 100 13.95 -11.60 4.07
C LEU A 100 13.91 -10.09 3.70
N GLY A 101 14.81 -9.68 2.80
CA GLY A 101 15.04 -8.28 2.51
C GLY A 101 14.00 -7.70 1.56
N TYR A 102 13.17 -6.79 2.07
CA TYR A 102 12.44 -5.86 1.23
C TYR A 102 13.32 -4.62 1.00
N ALA A 103 13.67 -4.37 -0.26
CA ALA A 103 14.31 -3.11 -0.64
C ALA A 103 13.22 -2.06 -0.85
N THR A 104 13.13 -1.10 0.06
CA THR A 104 12.25 0.06 -0.09
C THR A 104 12.97 1.17 -0.85
N TYR A 105 12.38 1.61 -1.94
CA TYR A 105 12.88 2.76 -2.72
C TYR A 105 12.20 4.05 -2.32
N CYS A 106 10.87 4.01 -2.16
CA CYS A 106 10.08 5.13 -1.69
C CYS A 106 8.97 4.63 -0.77
N ALA A 107 8.78 5.32 0.34
CA ALA A 107 7.66 5.15 1.25
C ALA A 107 6.91 6.49 1.32
N ILE A 108 5.67 6.51 0.84
CA ILE A 108 4.86 7.71 0.82
C ILE A 108 3.91 7.66 2.01
N LEU A 109 3.90 8.71 2.76
CA LEU A 109 2.98 8.93 3.87
C LEU A 109 2.22 10.25 3.67
N PRO A 110 1.01 10.39 4.20
CA PRO A 110 0.30 11.66 4.13
C PRO A 110 1.10 12.77 4.83
N PRO A 111 0.84 14.05 4.53
CA PRO A 111 1.56 15.17 5.16
C PRO A 111 1.48 15.17 6.69
N ASN A 112 0.38 14.66 7.24
CA ASN A 112 0.16 14.52 8.69
C ASN A 112 -0.20 13.07 9.01
N PRO A 113 0.78 12.16 9.10
CA PRO A 113 0.49 10.77 9.35
C PRO A 113 -0.06 10.59 10.76
N THR A 114 -1.16 9.83 10.87
CA THR A 114 -1.69 9.45 12.18
C THR A 114 -0.83 8.35 12.80
N ALA A 115 -0.75 8.32 14.12
CA ALA A 115 0.08 7.34 14.83
C ALA A 115 -0.34 5.87 14.58
N ILE A 116 -1.56 5.65 14.10
CA ILE A 116 -2.13 4.32 13.83
C ILE A 116 -2.95 4.39 12.55
N SER A 117 -2.41 3.93 11.43
CA SER A 117 -3.21 3.46 10.31
C SER A 117 -3.14 1.93 10.28
N GLY A 118 -4.19 1.30 10.72
CA GLY A 118 -4.35 -0.14 10.73
C GLY A 118 -5.78 -0.48 11.15
N PRO A 119 -6.31 -1.67 10.81
CA PRO A 119 -7.62 -2.07 11.28
C PRO A 119 -7.63 -1.89 12.81
N ALA A 120 -8.57 -1.07 13.29
CA ALA A 120 -8.83 -0.92 14.70
C ALA A 120 -9.20 -2.31 15.23
N PHE A 121 -8.27 -2.97 15.89
CA PHE A 121 -8.63 -4.01 16.83
C PHE A 121 -9.41 -3.28 17.91
N ALA A 122 -10.73 -3.40 17.85
CA ALA A 122 -11.60 -2.98 18.94
C ALA A 122 -11.05 -3.63 20.20
N LEU A 123 -10.40 -2.85 21.04
CA LEU A 123 -10.15 -3.24 22.42
C LEU A 123 -11.55 -3.37 23.02
N HIS A 124 -11.99 -4.59 23.18
CA HIS A 124 -13.15 -4.91 23.99
C HIS A 124 -12.77 -4.52 25.42
N GLU A 125 -13.13 -3.31 25.82
CA GLU A 125 -13.07 -2.88 27.21
C GLU A 125 -14.02 -3.80 28.00
N GLY A 126 -13.39 -4.81 28.60
CA GLY A 126 -14.05 -5.63 29.60
C GLY A 126 -14.45 -4.73 30.75
N HIS A 127 -15.74 -4.49 30.83
CA HIS A 127 -16.42 -3.86 31.97
C HIS A 127 -16.14 -4.69 33.21
N ILE A 128 -15.18 -4.25 34.03
CA ILE A 128 -14.97 -4.84 35.36
C ILE A 128 -16.09 -4.28 36.21
N GLY A 129 -17.13 -5.11 36.39
CA GLY A 129 -18.21 -4.83 37.31
C GLY A 129 -17.67 -4.72 38.73
N SER A 130 -17.92 -3.57 39.35
CA SER A 130 -17.79 -3.37 40.80
C SER A 130 -18.76 -4.28 41.51
N VAL A 131 -18.26 -5.13 42.38
CA VAL A 131 -19.06 -5.87 43.37
C VAL A 131 -19.02 -5.08 44.67
N PRO A 132 -20.18 -4.91 45.33
CA PRO A 132 -20.32 -4.17 46.58
C PRO A 132 -19.63 -4.87 47.76
#